data_ec784984ebc9c6d11a118d375fc85d24
#
_entry.id   ec784984ebc9c6d11a118d375fc85d24
#
_cell.length_a   1.000
_cell.length_b   1.000
_cell.length_c   1.000
_cell.angle_alpha   90.00
_cell.angle_beta   90.00
_cell.angle_gamma   90.00
#
_symmetry.space_group_name_H-M   'P 1'
#
loop_
_entity.id
_entity.type
_entity.pdbx_description
1 polymer ?
#
loop_
_entity_poly.entity_id
_entity_poly.type
_entity_poly.pdbx_seq_one_letter_code
_entity_poly.pdbx_strand_id
1 'polypeptide(L)'
;MKEIWEKQYNKKEPPWNYDKFDKDLSEFFRARHFGTRKFSVIDLGCGNGAQAHYIEKSGNIFDVTATDIINALEYDVKNFIIDDVLDSKLTKKYDIIVDRGLIHNLFHLKDKRHKYFEMIENITHDESYIVLKVLSRYETRFNPVIHSGPYRFNEKQLMEFFSGLDFKCIELKDTFFYSNIQPHLRGYFSVYKKEGDINV
;
A
#
# COMPACT_ATOMS: atom_id res chain seq x y z
N MET A 1 -6.87 -13.05 12.03
CA MET A 1 -7.13 -11.82 11.24
C MET A 1 -8.07 -12.08 10.07
N LYS A 2 -7.87 -13.15 9.33
CA LYS A 2 -8.68 -13.50 8.15
C LYS A 2 -10.20 -13.41 8.41
N GLU A 3 -10.71 -14.05 9.45
CA GLU A 3 -12.14 -14.04 9.81
C GLU A 3 -12.71 -12.61 10.06
N ILE A 4 -11.87 -11.70 10.57
CA ILE A 4 -12.29 -10.30 10.79
C ILE A 4 -12.52 -9.62 9.45
N TRP A 5 -11.58 -9.81 8.50
CA TRP A 5 -11.69 -9.23 7.17
C TRP A 5 -12.81 -9.86 6.35
N GLU A 6 -13.01 -11.19 6.41
CA GLU A 6 -14.15 -11.85 5.79
C GLU A 6 -15.47 -11.24 6.24
N LYS A 7 -15.64 -10.99 7.55
CA LYS A 7 -16.83 -10.32 8.08
C LYS A 7 -16.98 -8.86 7.60
N GLN A 8 -15.88 -8.17 7.38
CA GLN A 8 -15.90 -6.78 6.90
C GLN A 8 -16.27 -6.71 5.41
N TYR A 9 -15.66 -7.57 4.57
CA TYR A 9 -15.94 -7.61 3.14
C TYR A 9 -17.35 -8.15 2.80
N ASN A 10 -17.93 -8.94 3.68
CA ASN A 10 -19.34 -9.38 3.56
C ASN A 10 -20.37 -8.25 3.82
N LYS A 11 -19.93 -7.07 4.26
CA LYS A 11 -20.78 -5.89 4.33
C LYS A 11 -20.91 -5.29 2.93
N LYS A 12 -22.13 -4.89 2.57
CA LYS A 12 -22.29 -4.09 1.34
C LYS A 12 -21.46 -2.83 1.45
N GLU A 13 -20.66 -2.55 0.42
CA GLU A 13 -19.88 -1.34 0.27
C GLU A 13 -18.91 -1.06 1.45
N PRO A 14 -17.81 -1.82 1.59
CA PRO A 14 -16.78 -1.52 2.57
C PRO A 14 -16.35 -0.05 2.48
N PRO A 15 -16.28 0.69 3.60
CA PRO A 15 -16.07 2.14 3.57
C PRO A 15 -14.72 2.56 3.00
N TRP A 16 -13.74 1.66 2.96
CA TRP A 16 -12.40 1.91 2.40
C TRP A 16 -12.31 1.69 0.89
N ASN A 17 -13.32 1.08 0.25
CA ASN A 17 -13.35 0.91 -1.19
C ASN A 17 -13.34 2.28 -1.89
N TYR A 18 -12.69 2.31 -3.04
CA TYR A 18 -12.65 3.47 -3.92
C TYR A 18 -12.57 3.02 -5.37
N ASP A 19 -13.68 3.15 -6.07
CA ASP A 19 -13.90 2.61 -7.42
C ASP A 19 -13.33 3.50 -8.55
N LYS A 20 -12.41 4.39 -8.19
CA LYS A 20 -11.68 5.23 -9.14
C LYS A 20 -10.19 5.05 -8.90
N PHE A 21 -9.38 5.37 -9.90
CA PHE A 21 -7.95 5.42 -9.66
C PHE A 21 -7.63 6.49 -8.60
N ASP A 22 -6.97 6.08 -7.52
CA ASP A 22 -6.53 7.02 -6.50
C ASP A 22 -5.65 8.09 -7.15
N LYS A 23 -5.96 9.37 -6.89
CA LYS A 23 -5.33 10.48 -7.58
C LYS A 23 -3.81 10.48 -7.44
N ASP A 24 -3.30 10.24 -6.23
CA ASP A 24 -1.86 10.27 -5.98
C ASP A 24 -1.16 9.07 -6.62
N LEU A 25 -1.79 7.87 -6.61
CA LEU A 25 -1.31 6.72 -7.36
C LEU A 25 -1.32 6.99 -8.86
N SER A 26 -2.41 7.58 -9.38
CA SER A 26 -2.50 7.95 -10.80
C SER A 26 -1.41 8.93 -11.21
N GLU A 27 -1.13 9.93 -10.37
CA GLU A 27 -0.03 10.88 -10.59
C GLU A 27 1.34 10.15 -10.60
N PHE A 28 1.58 9.26 -9.63
CA PHE A 28 2.81 8.48 -9.56
C PHE A 28 3.03 7.62 -10.82
N PHE A 29 2.04 6.85 -11.23
CA PHE A 29 2.17 5.90 -12.34
C PHE A 29 2.14 6.54 -13.74
N ARG A 30 1.53 7.72 -13.90
CA ARG A 30 1.41 8.41 -15.20
C ARG A 30 2.42 9.53 -15.41
N ALA A 31 2.81 10.25 -14.35
CA ALA A 31 3.66 11.42 -14.47
C ALA A 31 5.16 11.09 -14.39
N ARG A 32 5.56 9.99 -13.79
CA ARG A 32 6.97 9.58 -13.73
C ARG A 32 7.40 8.96 -15.05
N HIS A 33 8.56 9.39 -15.54
CA HIS A 33 9.18 8.77 -16.70
C HIS A 33 9.88 7.47 -16.31
N PHE A 34 9.14 6.36 -16.33
CA PHE A 34 9.68 5.03 -16.07
C PHE A 34 10.51 4.46 -17.24
N GLY A 35 10.60 5.17 -18.38
CA GLY A 35 11.24 4.65 -19.58
C GLY A 35 10.39 3.59 -20.28
N THR A 36 11.02 2.65 -20.98
CA THR A 36 10.32 1.63 -21.81
C THR A 36 10.44 0.22 -21.24
N ARG A 37 11.24 0.00 -20.19
CA ARG A 37 11.32 -1.33 -19.56
C ARG A 37 10.02 -1.70 -18.86
N LYS A 38 9.78 -2.99 -18.71
CA LYS A 38 8.68 -3.47 -17.87
C LYS A 38 9.04 -3.34 -16.39
N PHE A 39 8.05 -2.99 -15.59
CA PHE A 39 8.12 -2.90 -14.14
C PHE A 39 7.18 -3.93 -13.52
N SER A 40 7.71 -4.74 -12.63
CA SER A 40 6.91 -5.61 -11.77
C SER A 40 6.36 -4.79 -10.60
N VAL A 41 5.05 -4.82 -10.44
CA VAL A 41 4.32 -4.08 -9.39
C VAL A 41 3.59 -5.07 -8.50
N ILE A 42 3.56 -4.84 -7.19
CA ILE A 42 2.70 -5.55 -6.27
C ILE A 42 1.81 -4.57 -5.50
N ASP A 43 0.50 -4.87 -5.45
CA ASP A 43 -0.49 -4.15 -4.64
C ASP A 43 -0.83 -5.00 -3.41
N LEU A 44 -0.34 -4.58 -2.24
CA LEU A 44 -0.46 -5.29 -0.98
C LEU A 44 -1.77 -4.93 -0.27
N GLY A 45 -2.58 -5.94 0.08
CA GLY A 45 -3.89 -5.71 0.67
C GLY A 45 -4.83 -5.00 -0.30
N CYS A 46 -4.91 -5.52 -1.51
CA CYS A 46 -5.56 -4.88 -2.66
C CYS A 46 -7.09 -4.71 -2.52
N GLY A 47 -7.71 -5.37 -1.55
CA GLY A 47 -9.14 -5.32 -1.32
C GLY A 47 -9.95 -5.81 -2.52
N ASN A 48 -10.83 -4.94 -3.04
CA ASN A 48 -11.63 -5.27 -4.23
C ASN A 48 -10.85 -5.27 -5.55
N GLY A 49 -9.55 -4.96 -5.53
CA GLY A 49 -8.67 -4.98 -6.70
C GLY A 49 -8.71 -3.72 -7.58
N ALA A 50 -9.47 -2.70 -7.20
CA ALA A 50 -9.64 -1.49 -8.03
C ALA A 50 -8.31 -0.81 -8.36
N GLN A 51 -7.40 -0.63 -7.39
CA GLN A 51 -6.15 0.07 -7.64
C GLN A 51 -5.21 -0.75 -8.52
N ALA A 52 -5.06 -2.05 -8.23
CA ALA A 52 -4.28 -2.96 -9.09
C ALA A 52 -4.77 -2.93 -10.55
N HIS A 53 -6.08 -3.00 -10.77
CA HIS A 53 -6.69 -2.89 -12.09
C HIS A 53 -6.33 -1.56 -12.79
N TYR A 54 -6.46 -0.43 -12.10
CA TYR A 54 -6.14 0.87 -12.69
C TYR A 54 -4.65 1.07 -12.95
N ILE A 55 -3.76 0.53 -12.11
CA ILE A 55 -2.32 0.55 -12.34
C ILE A 55 -2.00 -0.24 -13.62
N GLU A 56 -2.57 -1.44 -13.77
CA GLU A 56 -2.38 -2.27 -14.97
C GLU A 56 -2.86 -1.56 -16.24
N LYS A 57 -3.97 -0.83 -16.15
CA LYS A 57 -4.52 -0.04 -17.28
C LYS A 57 -3.77 1.28 -17.54
N SER A 58 -2.93 1.74 -16.62
CA SER A 58 -2.22 3.02 -16.76
C SER A 58 -1.05 2.97 -17.75
N GLY A 59 -0.55 1.77 -18.07
CA GLY A 59 0.49 1.58 -19.10
C GLY A 59 0.88 0.12 -19.29
N ASN A 60 1.19 -0.25 -20.52
CA ASN A 60 1.59 -1.63 -20.87
C ASN A 60 2.96 -2.05 -20.27
N ILE A 61 3.64 -1.14 -19.58
CA ILE A 61 4.91 -1.40 -18.93
C ILE A 61 4.76 -1.97 -17.52
N PHE A 62 3.56 -1.99 -16.94
CA PHE A 62 3.33 -2.48 -15.60
C PHE A 62 2.78 -3.91 -15.59
N ASP A 63 3.55 -4.84 -15.02
CA ASP A 63 3.14 -6.22 -14.72
C ASP A 63 2.69 -6.28 -13.26
N VAL A 64 1.37 -6.24 -13.04
CA VAL A 64 0.78 -6.06 -11.71
C VAL A 64 0.40 -7.40 -11.11
N THR A 65 0.82 -7.61 -9.88
CA THR A 65 0.35 -8.66 -8.98
C THR A 65 -0.43 -8.01 -7.84
N ALA A 66 -1.62 -8.47 -7.56
CA ALA A 66 -2.41 -8.04 -6.39
C ALA A 66 -2.41 -9.13 -5.32
N THR A 67 -2.37 -8.74 -4.05
CA THR A 67 -2.44 -9.69 -2.94
C THR A 67 -3.41 -9.20 -1.87
N ASP A 68 -4.12 -10.15 -1.27
CA ASP A 68 -4.92 -9.91 -0.07
C ASP A 68 -5.01 -11.21 0.74
N ILE A 69 -5.35 -11.11 2.03
CA ILE A 69 -5.56 -12.27 2.91
C ILE A 69 -6.82 -13.06 2.55
N ILE A 70 -7.72 -12.45 1.80
CA ILE A 70 -8.94 -13.05 1.26
C ILE A 70 -9.11 -12.69 -0.23
N ASN A 71 -9.91 -13.47 -0.94
CA ASN A 71 -10.34 -13.08 -2.29
C ASN A 71 -11.64 -12.26 -2.19
N ALA A 72 -11.51 -10.94 -2.32
CA ALA A 72 -12.63 -9.99 -2.37
C ALA A 72 -12.66 -9.19 -3.68
N LEU A 73 -12.07 -9.72 -4.75
CA LEU A 73 -11.95 -9.03 -6.03
C LEU A 73 -13.33 -8.74 -6.65
N GLU A 74 -13.54 -7.51 -7.05
CA GLU A 74 -14.67 -7.02 -7.87
C GLU A 74 -14.17 -6.53 -9.24
N TYR A 75 -12.86 -6.28 -9.35
CA TYR A 75 -12.18 -5.83 -10.57
C TYR A 75 -11.37 -6.95 -11.19
N ASP A 76 -11.27 -6.94 -12.51
CA ASP A 76 -10.43 -7.87 -13.26
C ASP A 76 -8.95 -7.55 -13.02
N VAL A 77 -8.26 -8.48 -12.36
CA VAL A 77 -6.84 -8.43 -12.04
C VAL A 77 -6.19 -9.72 -12.53
N LYS A 78 -5.20 -9.61 -13.42
CA LYS A 78 -4.61 -10.79 -14.08
C LYS A 78 -3.87 -11.72 -13.13
N ASN A 79 -3.12 -11.15 -12.18
CA ASN A 79 -2.32 -11.91 -11.24
C ASN A 79 -2.79 -11.58 -9.82
N PHE A 80 -3.47 -12.52 -9.18
CA PHE A 80 -3.91 -12.39 -7.79
C PHE A 80 -3.39 -13.56 -6.97
N ILE A 81 -2.88 -13.25 -5.77
CA ILE A 81 -2.34 -14.21 -4.81
C ILE A 81 -3.03 -13.98 -3.46
N ILE A 82 -3.58 -15.04 -2.87
CA ILE A 82 -4.01 -15.00 -1.46
C ILE A 82 -2.76 -15.14 -0.60
N ASP A 83 -2.43 -14.09 0.16
CA ASP A 83 -1.25 -14.04 1.02
C ASP A 83 -1.52 -13.23 2.30
N ASP A 84 -1.03 -13.70 3.43
CA ASP A 84 -1.03 -12.94 4.69
C ASP A 84 0.34 -12.29 4.86
N VAL A 85 0.42 -10.99 4.73
CA VAL A 85 1.68 -10.22 4.85
C VAL A 85 2.39 -10.40 6.18
N LEU A 86 1.72 -10.93 7.21
CA LEU A 86 2.33 -11.30 8.50
C LEU A 86 2.82 -12.76 8.54
N ASP A 87 2.59 -13.55 7.52
CA ASP A 87 3.11 -14.90 7.29
C ASP A 87 3.28 -15.17 5.80
N SER A 88 3.84 -14.18 5.10
CA SER A 88 3.93 -14.14 3.64
C SER A 88 4.80 -15.26 3.09
N LYS A 89 4.37 -15.79 1.94
CA LYS A 89 5.12 -16.79 1.15
C LYS A 89 5.66 -16.18 -0.15
N LEU A 90 5.57 -14.86 -0.30
CA LEU A 90 6.09 -14.16 -1.46
C LEU A 90 7.63 -14.21 -1.49
N THR A 91 8.16 -14.60 -2.64
CA THR A 91 9.62 -14.69 -2.88
C THR A 91 10.06 -13.90 -4.10
N LYS A 92 9.12 -13.56 -5.00
CA LYS A 92 9.40 -12.71 -6.17
C LYS A 92 9.77 -11.31 -5.71
N LYS A 93 10.80 -10.74 -6.32
CA LYS A 93 11.17 -9.33 -6.13
C LYS A 93 10.35 -8.44 -7.06
N TYR A 94 10.03 -7.24 -6.57
CA TYR A 94 9.21 -6.27 -7.30
C TYR A 94 9.92 -4.91 -7.40
N ASP A 95 9.73 -4.24 -8.53
CA ASP A 95 10.24 -2.89 -8.77
C ASP A 95 9.44 -1.84 -8.01
N ILE A 96 8.12 -2.06 -7.84
CA ILE A 96 7.23 -1.11 -7.18
C ILE A 96 6.29 -1.87 -6.24
N ILE A 97 6.33 -1.50 -4.98
CA ILE A 97 5.45 -2.00 -3.93
C ILE A 97 4.41 -0.91 -3.62
N VAL A 98 3.13 -1.23 -3.71
CA VAL A 98 2.03 -0.35 -3.34
C VAL A 98 1.40 -0.87 -2.06
N ASP A 99 1.29 -0.01 -1.05
CA ASP A 99 0.49 -0.23 0.14
C ASP A 99 -0.47 0.95 0.31
N ARG A 100 -1.73 0.72 -0.01
CA ARG A 100 -2.79 1.71 0.17
C ARG A 100 -3.70 1.29 1.32
N GLY A 101 -3.24 1.57 2.53
CA GLY A 101 -4.03 1.35 3.73
C GLY A 101 -3.89 -0.01 4.38
N LEU A 102 -2.96 -0.85 3.95
CA LEU A 102 -2.70 -2.12 4.64
C LEU A 102 -1.95 -1.89 5.95
N ILE A 103 -0.78 -1.25 5.91
CA ILE A 103 0.05 -1.09 7.11
C ILE A 103 -0.63 -0.30 8.21
N HIS A 104 -1.48 0.67 7.90
CA HIS A 104 -2.15 1.43 8.94
C HIS A 104 -3.18 0.58 9.74
N ASN A 105 -3.63 -0.54 9.17
CA ASN A 105 -4.44 -1.52 9.89
C ASN A 105 -3.62 -2.50 10.73
N LEU A 106 -2.33 -2.66 10.41
CA LEU A 106 -1.44 -3.62 11.07
C LEU A 106 -0.54 -2.95 12.12
N PHE A 107 -0.33 -1.65 12.03
CA PHE A 107 0.71 -0.95 12.80
C PHE A 107 0.52 -1.01 14.32
N HIS A 108 -0.71 -1.18 14.79
CA HIS A 108 -1.01 -1.36 16.22
C HIS A 108 -0.63 -2.77 16.74
N LEU A 109 -0.40 -3.74 15.86
CA LEU A 109 0.02 -5.10 16.20
C LEU A 109 1.54 -5.12 16.49
N LYS A 110 1.94 -4.52 17.61
CA LYS A 110 3.35 -4.27 17.98
C LYS A 110 4.22 -5.52 17.82
N ASP A 111 3.73 -6.67 18.25
CA ASP A 111 4.47 -7.93 18.28
C ASP A 111 4.58 -8.60 16.88
N LYS A 112 3.83 -8.11 15.89
CA LYS A 112 3.78 -8.72 14.55
C LYS A 112 4.20 -7.79 13.43
N ARG A 113 4.24 -6.49 13.67
CA ARG A 113 4.55 -5.51 12.61
C ARG A 113 5.95 -5.70 11.99
N HIS A 114 6.92 -6.27 12.73
CA HIS A 114 8.24 -6.59 12.20
C HIS A 114 8.14 -7.53 11.00
N LYS A 115 7.20 -8.46 10.99
CA LYS A 115 6.97 -9.40 9.88
C LYS A 115 6.59 -8.69 8.57
N TYR A 116 5.88 -7.56 8.66
CA TYR A 116 5.61 -6.74 7.49
C TYR A 116 6.92 -6.19 6.90
N PHE A 117 7.84 -5.69 7.73
CA PHE A 117 9.12 -5.17 7.26
C PHE A 117 10.02 -6.29 6.70
N GLU A 118 10.05 -7.46 7.33
CA GLU A 118 10.74 -8.65 6.82
C GLU A 118 10.20 -9.06 5.45
N MET A 119 8.88 -9.05 5.28
CA MET A 119 8.25 -9.33 3.99
C MET A 119 8.65 -8.29 2.94
N ILE A 120 8.59 -6.98 3.29
CA ILE A 120 9.03 -5.89 2.38
C ILE A 120 10.48 -6.09 1.95
N GLU A 121 11.40 -6.41 2.87
CA GLU A 121 12.80 -6.70 2.58
C GLU A 121 12.93 -7.88 1.60
N ASN A 122 12.18 -8.95 1.86
CA ASN A 122 12.20 -10.15 1.03
C ASN A 122 11.71 -9.92 -0.40
N ILE A 123 10.77 -9.01 -0.63
CA ILE A 123 10.17 -8.77 -1.96
C ILE A 123 10.73 -7.55 -2.69
N THR A 124 11.76 -6.88 -2.13
CA THR A 124 12.41 -5.73 -2.74
C THR A 124 13.82 -6.05 -3.21
N HIS A 125 14.33 -5.29 -4.14
CA HIS A 125 15.72 -5.27 -4.61
C HIS A 125 16.22 -3.83 -4.65
N ASP A 126 17.49 -3.63 -4.95
CA ASP A 126 18.05 -2.31 -5.20
C ASP A 126 17.25 -1.61 -6.30
N GLU A 127 17.08 -0.32 -6.18
CA GLU A 127 16.24 0.48 -7.07
C GLU A 127 14.70 0.29 -6.90
N SER A 128 14.20 -0.58 -6.00
CA SER A 128 12.77 -0.72 -5.72
C SER A 128 12.18 0.58 -5.16
N TYR A 129 10.91 0.81 -5.49
CA TYR A 129 10.08 1.87 -4.90
C TYR A 129 9.04 1.28 -3.96
N ILE A 130 8.75 1.99 -2.88
CA ILE A 130 7.56 1.77 -2.06
C ILE A 130 6.67 2.99 -2.19
N VAL A 131 5.41 2.78 -2.55
CA VAL A 131 4.38 3.80 -2.63
C VAL A 131 3.38 3.53 -1.52
N LEU A 132 3.38 4.39 -0.53
CA LEU A 132 2.60 4.22 0.69
C LEU A 132 1.52 5.29 0.79
N LYS A 133 0.28 4.86 1.08
CA LYS A 133 -0.82 5.77 1.38
C LYS A 133 -1.51 5.37 2.66
N VAL A 134 -1.51 6.28 3.64
CA VAL A 134 -1.99 6.02 5.00
C VAL A 134 -2.82 7.19 5.54
N LEU A 135 -3.54 6.96 6.63
CA LEU A 135 -4.28 8.02 7.32
C LEU A 135 -3.34 8.97 8.08
N SER A 136 -3.66 10.25 8.00
CA SER A 136 -2.97 11.32 8.73
C SER A 136 -3.41 11.35 10.20
N ARG A 137 -2.48 11.70 11.10
CA ARG A 137 -2.79 11.99 12.51
C ARG A 137 -3.81 13.14 12.68
N TYR A 138 -3.93 13.98 11.67
CA TYR A 138 -4.91 15.08 11.67
C TYR A 138 -6.31 14.65 11.22
N GLU A 139 -6.52 13.38 10.89
CA GLU A 139 -7.85 12.82 10.71
C GLU A 139 -8.51 12.60 12.09
N THR A 140 -9.56 13.37 12.39
CA THR A 140 -10.18 13.42 13.72
C THR A 140 -11.43 12.56 13.85
N ARG A 141 -11.95 12.02 12.76
CA ARG A 141 -13.20 11.24 12.74
C ARG A 141 -13.10 9.87 13.41
N PHE A 142 -11.88 9.35 13.61
CA PHE A 142 -11.66 8.12 14.36
C PHE A 142 -11.29 8.44 15.81
N ASN A 143 -12.02 7.88 16.77
CA ASN A 143 -11.75 8.11 18.18
C ASN A 143 -10.43 7.43 18.60
N PRO A 144 -9.41 8.18 19.06
CA PRO A 144 -8.13 7.61 19.47
C PRO A 144 -8.21 6.82 20.79
N VAL A 145 -9.25 7.02 21.58
CA VAL A 145 -9.43 6.37 22.88
C VAL A 145 -9.97 4.95 22.75
N ILE A 146 -10.76 4.71 21.72
CA ILE A 146 -11.23 3.37 21.37
C ILE A 146 -10.21 2.85 20.35
N HIS A 147 -9.30 1.97 20.72
CA HIS A 147 -8.29 1.36 19.85
C HIS A 147 -8.87 0.55 18.66
N SER A 148 -10.00 0.99 18.14
CA SER A 148 -10.76 0.41 17.02
C SER A 148 -10.66 1.33 15.83
N GLY A 149 -9.69 1.12 14.98
CA GLY A 149 -9.55 1.85 13.72
C GLY A 149 -8.10 1.84 13.23
N PRO A 150 -7.89 2.27 11.99
CA PRO A 150 -6.55 2.31 11.42
C PRO A 150 -5.65 3.29 12.18
N TYR A 151 -4.37 2.94 12.29
CA TYR A 151 -3.35 3.81 12.86
C TYR A 151 -3.19 5.08 12.01
N ARG A 152 -2.90 6.20 12.65
CA ARG A 152 -2.75 7.51 12.02
C ARG A 152 -1.32 7.99 12.17
N PHE A 153 -0.66 8.17 11.06
CA PHE A 153 0.75 8.55 11.00
C PHE A 153 0.96 10.06 11.09
N ASN A 154 2.12 10.47 11.53
CA ASN A 154 2.62 11.83 11.37
C ASN A 154 3.78 11.85 10.36
N GLU A 155 4.14 13.05 9.89
CA GLU A 155 5.18 13.25 8.88
C GLU A 155 6.54 12.70 9.31
N LYS A 156 6.96 12.96 10.55
CA LYS A 156 8.24 12.48 11.07
C LYS A 156 8.33 10.95 11.03
N GLN A 157 7.25 10.26 11.44
CA GLN A 157 7.20 8.79 11.34
C GLN A 157 7.36 8.30 9.91
N LEU A 158 6.71 8.99 8.96
CA LEU A 158 6.77 8.58 7.55
C LEU A 158 8.14 8.87 6.93
N MET A 159 8.78 9.99 7.26
CA MET A 159 10.12 10.29 6.76
C MET A 159 11.13 9.18 7.06
N GLU A 160 11.00 8.50 8.19
CA GLU A 160 11.93 7.50 8.69
C GLU A 160 11.38 6.06 8.59
N PHE A 161 10.18 5.87 7.96
CA PHE A 161 9.41 4.63 8.13
C PHE A 161 10.11 3.37 7.63
N PHE A 162 10.83 3.46 6.53
CA PHE A 162 11.56 2.36 5.92
C PHE A 162 13.09 2.56 5.97
N SER A 163 13.60 3.48 6.78
CA SER A 163 15.03 3.77 6.87
C SER A 163 15.88 2.57 7.32
N GLY A 164 15.31 1.67 8.14
CA GLY A 164 15.96 0.43 8.56
C GLY A 164 16.08 -0.64 7.46
N LEU A 165 15.53 -0.40 6.27
CA LEU A 165 15.60 -1.26 5.09
C LEU A 165 16.28 -0.55 3.91
N ASP A 166 17.10 0.47 4.19
CA ASP A 166 17.85 1.28 3.21
C ASP A 166 16.96 2.03 2.21
N PHE A 167 15.73 2.36 2.62
CA PHE A 167 14.85 3.21 1.82
C PHE A 167 14.87 4.64 2.30
N LYS A 168 15.02 5.56 1.36
CA LYS A 168 14.90 6.99 1.56
C LYS A 168 13.53 7.50 1.13
N CYS A 169 12.90 8.28 1.98
CA CYS A 169 11.69 9.00 1.60
C CYS A 169 12.06 10.10 0.60
N ILE A 170 11.57 9.99 -0.64
CA ILE A 170 11.84 10.93 -1.73
C ILE A 170 10.64 11.84 -2.05
N GLU A 171 9.46 11.50 -1.54
CA GLU A 171 8.26 12.31 -1.66
C GLU A 171 7.38 12.08 -0.44
N LEU A 172 6.87 13.15 0.18
CA LEU A 172 5.88 13.12 1.25
C LEU A 172 4.88 14.26 1.02
N LYS A 173 3.59 13.92 0.95
CA LYS A 173 2.52 14.84 0.60
C LYS A 173 1.34 14.67 1.55
N ASP A 174 0.87 15.75 2.16
CA ASP A 174 -0.44 15.81 2.82
C ASP A 174 -1.51 15.78 1.72
N THR A 175 -2.46 14.87 1.84
CA THR A 175 -3.46 14.59 0.81
C THR A 175 -4.73 13.99 1.43
N PHE A 176 -5.61 13.45 0.59
CA PHE A 176 -6.78 12.71 1.02
C PHE A 176 -6.58 11.21 0.84
N PHE A 177 -6.99 10.44 1.83
CA PHE A 177 -7.21 9.02 1.66
C PHE A 177 -8.59 8.83 1.02
N TYR A 178 -8.61 8.67 -0.30
CA TYR A 178 -9.84 8.52 -1.07
C TYR A 178 -10.54 7.21 -0.71
N SER A 179 -11.82 7.29 -0.44
CA SER A 179 -12.65 6.15 -0.04
C SER A 179 -14.12 6.49 -0.27
N ASN A 180 -15.02 5.56 0.01
CA ASN A 180 -16.46 5.82 -0.03
C ASN A 180 -16.95 6.71 1.13
N ILE A 181 -16.09 7.00 2.11
CA ILE A 181 -16.38 7.95 3.19
C ILE A 181 -16.31 9.39 2.65
N GLN A 182 -17.36 10.18 2.90
CA GLN A 182 -17.41 11.58 2.50
C GLN A 182 -17.56 12.50 3.71
N PRO A 183 -16.89 13.66 3.73
CA PRO A 183 -15.78 14.04 2.84
C PRO A 183 -14.62 13.06 2.98
N HIS A 184 -13.74 12.96 1.98
CA HIS A 184 -12.59 12.07 2.03
C HIS A 184 -11.74 12.27 3.30
N LEU A 185 -11.14 11.20 3.79
CA LEU A 185 -10.31 11.20 4.99
C LEU A 185 -8.98 11.92 4.74
N ARG A 186 -8.45 12.62 5.75
CA ARG A 186 -7.09 13.18 5.65
C ARG A 186 -6.06 12.06 5.65
N GLY A 187 -5.10 12.13 4.77
CA GLY A 187 -4.06 11.11 4.60
C GLY A 187 -2.71 11.68 4.19
N TYR A 188 -1.73 10.82 4.17
CA TYR A 188 -0.43 11.07 3.57
C TYR A 188 -0.20 10.11 2.42
N PHE A 189 0.43 10.65 1.38
CA PHE A 189 1.04 9.89 0.31
C PHE A 189 2.55 10.03 0.43
N SER A 190 3.28 8.93 0.39
CA SER A 190 4.73 8.94 0.46
C SER A 190 5.34 7.93 -0.50
N VAL A 191 6.49 8.30 -1.06
CA VAL A 191 7.27 7.45 -1.96
C VAL A 191 8.66 7.29 -1.37
N TYR A 192 9.10 6.05 -1.33
CA TYR A 192 10.45 5.70 -0.89
C TYR A 192 11.17 5.01 -2.04
N LYS A 193 12.46 5.27 -2.14
CA LYS A 193 13.36 4.59 -3.07
C LYS A 193 14.45 3.88 -2.30
N LYS A 194 14.71 2.61 -2.63
CA LYS A 194 15.83 1.89 -2.04
C LYS A 194 17.14 2.46 -2.58
N GLU A 195 18.05 2.76 -1.68
CA GLU A 195 19.40 3.15 -2.06
C GLU A 195 20.18 1.87 -2.34
N GLY A 196 20.66 1.68 -3.57
CA GLY A 196 21.55 0.58 -3.89
C GLY A 196 22.89 0.74 -3.16
N ASP A 197 23.55 -0.38 -2.88
CA ASP A 197 24.90 -0.35 -2.32
C ASP A 197 25.78 0.54 -3.18
N ILE A 198 26.23 1.66 -2.62
CA ILE A 198 27.31 2.43 -3.22
C ILE A 198 28.55 1.56 -3.07
N ASN A 199 28.85 0.74 -4.07
CA ASN A 199 30.15 0.08 -4.16
C ASN A 199 31.21 1.18 -4.25
N VAL A 200 31.82 1.49 -3.11
CA VAL A 200 32.99 2.35 -2.97
C VAL A 200 34.24 1.59 -3.40
#